data_b31be01cae84eeb374870971e990c922
#
_entry.id   b31be01cae84eeb374870971e990c922
#
_cell.length_a   1.000
_cell.length_b   1.000
_cell.length_c   1.000
_cell.angle_alpha   90.00
_cell.angle_beta   90.00
_cell.angle_gamma   90.00
#
_symmetry.space_group_name_H-M   'P 1'
#
loop_
_entity.id
_entity.type
_entity.pdbx_description
1 polymer ?
#
loop_
_entity_poly.entity_id
_entity_poly.type
_entity_poly.pdbx_seq_one_letter_code
_entity_poly.pdbx_strand_id
1 'polypeptide(L)'
;MAGETLKNILCGLTRPGQLFPHQLAFTLLIPLRALLLSPAELQRRLQPTADSRILEVGCGPGYFSPVLARAVPQGELVLADIQPEMLAIARRRLQKRHLANVAYHLCDGHHFPFADSSFDRIVLVTVLGEVRDRSAYLREFARLLTPDGLLSISEAAGDPDKLEQGELIALLTTHGFKPVNQYGNRRNYTINFAVADTGRQQ
;
A
#
# COMPACT_ATOMS: atom_id res chain seq x y z
N MET A 1 14.69 2.51 -26.25
CA MET A 1 14.98 1.05 -26.31
C MET A 1 15.12 0.40 -24.92
N ALA A 2 15.92 0.91 -23.98
CA ALA A 2 16.02 0.29 -22.63
C ALA A 2 14.73 0.34 -21.78
N GLY A 3 13.91 1.38 -21.92
CA GLY A 3 12.64 1.53 -21.19
C GLY A 3 11.52 0.60 -21.66
N GLU A 4 11.51 0.22 -22.94
CA GLU A 4 10.53 -0.75 -23.47
C GLU A 4 10.87 -2.19 -23.08
N THR A 5 12.15 -2.52 -23.00
CA THR A 5 12.60 -3.85 -22.58
C THR A 5 12.25 -4.13 -21.11
N LEU A 6 12.40 -3.14 -20.23
CA LEU A 6 12.02 -3.25 -18.81
C LEU A 6 10.51 -3.34 -18.63
N LYS A 7 9.75 -2.59 -19.43
CA LYS A 7 8.29 -2.63 -19.46
C LYS A 7 7.78 -4.02 -19.90
N ASN A 8 8.43 -4.62 -20.91
CA ASN A 8 8.09 -5.95 -21.40
C ASN A 8 8.50 -7.06 -20.42
N ILE A 9 9.58 -6.88 -19.65
CA ILE A 9 9.99 -7.84 -18.59
C ILE A 9 9.00 -7.77 -17.42
N LEU A 10 8.58 -6.59 -16.97
CA LEU A 10 7.62 -6.45 -15.88
C LEU A 10 6.19 -6.86 -16.30
N CYS A 11 5.74 -6.48 -17.49
CA CYS A 11 4.44 -6.89 -18.03
C CYS A 11 4.38 -8.36 -18.49
N GLY A 12 5.53 -8.98 -18.82
CA GLY A 12 5.58 -10.38 -19.23
C GLY A 12 5.61 -11.37 -18.05
N LEU A 13 5.83 -10.91 -16.82
CA LEU A 13 6.00 -11.73 -15.64
C LEU A 13 4.71 -11.92 -14.82
N THR A 14 3.70 -11.09 -15.06
CA THR A 14 2.39 -11.22 -14.39
C THR A 14 1.27 -11.07 -15.40
N ARG A 15 0.29 -11.98 -15.34
CA ARG A 15 -1.00 -11.81 -16.02
C ARG A 15 -1.94 -11.05 -15.09
N PRO A 16 -2.89 -10.25 -15.62
CA PRO A 16 -3.90 -9.59 -14.80
C PRO A 16 -4.56 -10.58 -13.81
N GLY A 17 -4.69 -10.17 -12.55
CA GLY A 17 -5.26 -10.98 -11.47
C GLY A 17 -4.36 -12.09 -10.92
N GLN A 18 -3.07 -12.15 -11.29
CA GLN A 18 -2.11 -13.08 -10.71
C GLN A 18 -1.19 -12.38 -9.73
N LEU A 19 -0.97 -13.00 -8.56
CA LEU A 19 -0.01 -12.53 -7.58
C LEU A 19 1.40 -12.49 -8.17
N PHE A 20 2.15 -11.43 -7.83
CA PHE A 20 3.54 -11.31 -8.26
C PHE A 20 4.37 -12.47 -7.70
N PRO A 21 5.14 -13.22 -8.54
CA PRO A 21 5.92 -14.36 -8.10
C PRO A 21 7.01 -13.94 -7.09
N HIS A 22 7.02 -14.52 -5.89
CA HIS A 22 8.00 -14.20 -4.85
C HIS A 22 9.44 -14.53 -5.25
N GLN A 23 9.66 -15.48 -6.17
CA GLN A 23 10.97 -15.80 -6.73
C GLN A 23 11.61 -14.59 -7.44
N LEU A 24 10.77 -13.66 -7.92
CA LEU A 24 11.20 -12.43 -8.60
C LEU A 24 11.16 -11.20 -7.68
N ALA A 25 10.98 -11.40 -6.37
CA ALA A 25 10.90 -10.33 -5.37
C ALA A 25 12.06 -9.31 -5.44
N PHE A 26 13.27 -9.77 -5.87
CA PHE A 26 14.44 -8.90 -6.04
C PHE A 26 14.20 -7.81 -7.10
N THR A 27 13.36 -8.05 -8.11
CA THR A 27 13.03 -7.06 -9.14
C THR A 27 12.22 -5.89 -8.55
N LEU A 28 11.43 -6.15 -7.52
CA LEU A 28 10.69 -5.11 -6.80
C LEU A 28 11.59 -4.22 -5.94
N LEU A 29 12.85 -4.60 -5.72
CA LEU A 29 13.85 -3.86 -4.96
C LEU A 29 14.80 -3.02 -5.83
N ILE A 30 14.64 -3.06 -7.15
CA ILE A 30 15.52 -2.32 -8.08
C ILE A 30 15.33 -0.81 -7.88
N PRO A 31 16.43 -0.04 -7.77
CA PRO A 31 16.37 1.41 -7.56
C PRO A 31 15.59 2.18 -8.63
N LEU A 32 15.48 1.63 -9.84
CA LEU A 32 14.76 2.23 -10.95
C LEU A 32 13.26 2.43 -10.63
N ARG A 33 12.70 1.66 -9.70
CA ARG A 33 11.33 1.84 -9.19
C ARG A 33 11.14 3.21 -8.52
N ALA A 34 12.21 3.80 -7.98
CA ALA A 34 12.18 5.14 -7.41
C ALA A 34 11.81 6.24 -8.43
N LEU A 35 11.99 5.99 -9.74
CA LEU A 35 11.57 6.91 -10.81
C LEU A 35 10.04 6.98 -10.94
N LEU A 36 9.33 5.94 -10.52
CA LEU A 36 7.86 5.89 -10.54
C LEU A 36 7.29 6.47 -9.23
N LEU A 37 7.81 5.99 -8.09
CA LEU A 37 7.50 6.47 -6.76
C LEU A 37 8.68 6.16 -5.83
N SER A 38 9.35 7.20 -5.33
CA SER A 38 10.43 7.00 -4.35
C SER A 38 9.85 6.76 -2.95
N PRO A 39 10.58 6.03 -2.06
CA PRO A 39 10.15 5.85 -0.67
C PRO A 39 9.97 7.18 0.09
N ALA A 40 10.85 8.16 -0.15
CA ALA A 40 10.73 9.49 0.47
C ALA A 40 9.49 10.24 -0.02
N GLU A 41 9.15 10.11 -1.30
CA GLU A 41 7.97 10.74 -1.87
C GLU A 41 6.68 10.08 -1.33
N LEU A 42 6.66 8.75 -1.17
CA LEU A 42 5.53 8.06 -0.53
C LEU A 42 5.32 8.55 0.91
N GLN A 43 6.40 8.63 1.70
CA GLN A 43 6.34 9.18 3.07
C GLN A 43 5.78 10.61 3.09
N ARG A 44 6.26 11.47 2.18
CA ARG A 44 5.79 12.85 2.07
C ARG A 44 4.29 12.94 1.75
N ARG A 45 3.79 12.06 0.86
CA ARG A 45 2.36 12.00 0.49
C ARG A 45 1.50 11.42 1.60
N LEU A 46 2.01 10.45 2.34
CA LEU A 46 1.30 9.79 3.44
C LEU A 46 1.18 10.66 4.70
N GLN A 47 2.14 11.58 4.93
CA GLN A 47 2.17 12.52 6.04
C GLN A 47 1.94 11.85 7.42
N PRO A 48 2.69 10.81 7.79
CA PRO A 48 2.54 10.23 9.12
C PRO A 48 3.16 11.14 10.18
N THR A 49 2.63 11.13 11.40
CA THR A 49 3.26 11.68 12.59
C THR A 49 4.21 10.64 13.21
N ALA A 50 5.09 11.06 14.12
CA ALA A 50 6.11 10.18 14.70
C ALA A 50 5.51 9.01 15.51
N ASP A 51 4.30 9.17 16.01
CA ASP A 51 3.51 8.22 16.80
C ASP A 51 2.45 7.47 15.99
N SER A 52 2.33 7.75 14.69
CA SER A 52 1.34 7.09 13.83
C SER A 52 1.49 5.58 13.81
N ARG A 53 0.35 4.88 13.76
CA ARG A 53 0.28 3.46 13.45
C ARG A 53 -0.09 3.26 12.00
N ILE A 54 0.83 2.64 11.24
CA ILE A 54 0.70 2.46 9.79
C ILE A 54 0.46 0.99 9.46
N LEU A 55 -0.51 0.70 8.57
CA LEU A 55 -0.69 -0.60 7.92
C LEU A 55 -0.24 -0.51 6.46
N GLU A 56 0.84 -1.19 6.10
CA GLU A 56 1.30 -1.36 4.72
C GLU A 56 0.76 -2.68 4.18
N VAL A 57 -0.23 -2.63 3.29
CA VAL A 57 -0.90 -3.79 2.69
C VAL A 57 -0.25 -4.12 1.36
N GLY A 58 0.08 -5.41 1.14
CA GLY A 58 0.84 -5.87 -0.02
C GLY A 58 2.27 -5.33 0.03
N CYS A 59 2.92 -5.42 1.20
CA CYS A 59 4.25 -4.84 1.42
C CYS A 59 5.34 -5.45 0.51
N GLY A 60 5.08 -6.63 -0.07
CA GLY A 60 6.04 -7.38 -0.86
C GLY A 60 7.34 -7.60 -0.10
N PRO A 61 8.52 -7.45 -0.75
CA PRO A 61 9.82 -7.62 -0.10
C PRO A 61 10.23 -6.41 0.76
N GLY A 62 9.32 -5.49 1.06
CA GLY A 62 9.55 -4.33 1.92
C GLY A 62 10.36 -3.22 1.24
N TYR A 63 9.97 -2.78 0.05
CA TYR A 63 10.67 -1.69 -0.64
C TYR A 63 10.45 -0.35 0.05
N PHE A 64 9.22 -0.03 0.41
CA PHE A 64 8.84 1.22 1.08
C PHE A 64 8.98 1.14 2.61
N SER A 65 8.85 -0.05 3.17
CA SER A 65 8.76 -0.30 4.61
C SER A 65 9.89 0.33 5.46
N PRO A 66 11.18 0.36 5.03
CA PRO A 66 12.23 0.98 5.85
C PRO A 66 12.06 2.48 6.06
N VAL A 67 11.52 3.22 5.09
CA VAL A 67 11.30 4.66 5.25
C VAL A 67 10.06 4.92 6.09
N LEU A 68 9.02 4.11 5.92
CA LEU A 68 7.80 4.21 6.74
C LEU A 68 8.10 3.90 8.21
N ALA A 69 8.85 2.83 8.52
CA ALA A 69 9.24 2.50 9.89
C ALA A 69 10.05 3.62 10.56
N ARG A 70 10.97 4.26 9.83
CA ARG A 70 11.73 5.41 10.35
C ARG A 70 10.89 6.65 10.56
N ALA A 71 9.80 6.80 9.81
CA ALA A 71 8.90 7.95 9.93
C ALA A 71 8.07 7.90 11.22
N VAL A 72 7.88 6.72 11.82
CA VAL A 72 7.05 6.50 13.01
C VAL A 72 7.84 5.88 14.16
N PRO A 73 8.91 6.54 14.65
CA PRO A 73 9.80 5.95 15.66
C PRO A 73 9.13 5.72 17.03
N GLN A 74 8.02 6.39 17.30
CA GLN A 74 7.20 6.25 18.53
C GLN A 74 5.90 5.47 18.27
N GLY A 75 5.59 5.19 17.01
CA GLY A 75 4.44 4.43 16.54
C GLY A 75 4.81 3.02 16.11
N GLU A 76 4.02 2.45 15.22
CA GLU A 76 4.20 1.09 14.71
C GLU A 76 3.95 1.02 13.20
N LEU A 77 4.78 0.26 12.48
CA LEU A 77 4.51 -0.17 11.12
C LEU A 77 4.08 -1.64 11.12
N VAL A 78 2.87 -1.91 10.67
CA VAL A 78 2.40 -3.29 10.44
C VAL A 78 2.53 -3.60 8.95
N LEU A 79 3.32 -4.61 8.61
CA LEU A 79 3.47 -5.13 7.25
C LEU A 79 2.50 -6.28 7.03
N ALA A 80 1.63 -6.16 6.07
CA ALA A 80 0.67 -7.18 5.71
C ALA A 80 0.88 -7.66 4.27
N ASP A 81 0.94 -8.97 4.06
CA ASP A 81 1.05 -9.57 2.73
C ASP A 81 0.38 -10.95 2.73
N ILE A 82 -0.11 -11.39 1.59
CA ILE A 82 -0.71 -12.71 1.42
C ILE A 82 0.35 -13.80 1.21
N GLN A 83 1.57 -13.42 0.84
CA GLN A 83 2.69 -14.34 0.57
C GLN A 83 3.64 -14.36 1.78
N PRO A 84 3.76 -15.48 2.51
CA PRO A 84 4.67 -15.59 3.65
C PRO A 84 6.14 -15.40 3.27
N GLU A 85 6.53 -15.75 2.04
CA GLU A 85 7.87 -15.54 1.51
C GLU A 85 8.23 -14.06 1.40
N MET A 86 7.28 -13.23 0.95
CA MET A 86 7.45 -11.77 0.88
C MET A 86 7.67 -11.18 2.26
N LEU A 87 6.84 -11.57 3.24
CA LEU A 87 7.01 -11.15 4.64
C LEU A 87 8.35 -11.60 5.22
N ALA A 88 8.82 -12.80 4.89
CA ALA A 88 10.13 -13.29 5.35
C ALA A 88 11.28 -12.44 4.77
N ILE A 89 11.20 -12.04 3.51
CA ILE A 89 12.19 -11.16 2.87
C ILE A 89 12.15 -9.76 3.53
N ALA A 90 10.95 -9.18 3.66
CA ALA A 90 10.76 -7.88 4.30
C ALA A 90 11.33 -7.89 5.73
N ARG A 91 11.00 -8.91 6.54
CA ARG A 91 11.51 -9.07 7.91
C ARG A 91 13.03 -9.04 7.95
N ARG A 92 13.71 -9.86 7.14
CA ARG A 92 15.18 -9.89 7.07
C ARG A 92 15.77 -8.53 6.69
N ARG A 93 15.12 -7.80 5.78
CA ARG A 93 15.56 -6.46 5.34
C ARG A 93 15.45 -5.42 6.45
N LEU A 94 14.37 -5.44 7.22
CA LEU A 94 14.14 -4.47 8.29
C LEU A 94 15.02 -4.79 9.51
N GLN A 95 15.17 -6.05 9.87
CA GLN A 95 16.08 -6.51 10.92
C GLN A 95 17.54 -6.08 10.65
N LYS A 96 18.04 -6.25 9.40
CA LYS A 96 19.37 -5.77 9.00
C LYS A 96 19.55 -4.25 9.12
N ARG A 97 18.46 -3.49 9.25
CA ARG A 97 18.44 -2.04 9.43
C ARG A 97 18.13 -1.62 10.86
N HIS A 98 18.07 -2.60 11.77
CA HIS A 98 17.76 -2.39 13.20
C HIS A 98 16.43 -1.64 13.43
N LEU A 99 15.41 -1.91 12.60
CA LEU A 99 14.07 -1.34 12.74
C LEU A 99 13.23 -2.30 13.58
N ALA A 100 12.96 -1.92 14.83
CA ALA A 100 12.28 -2.75 15.82
C ALA A 100 10.77 -2.47 15.94
N ASN A 101 10.30 -1.32 15.48
CA ASN A 101 8.90 -0.88 15.54
C ASN A 101 8.06 -1.43 14.38
N VAL A 102 8.26 -2.71 14.03
CA VAL A 102 7.62 -3.35 12.87
C VAL A 102 6.99 -4.67 13.27
N ALA A 103 5.68 -4.79 13.05
CA ALA A 103 4.93 -6.04 13.13
C ALA A 103 4.69 -6.65 11.74
N TYR A 104 4.34 -7.94 11.68
CA TYR A 104 4.14 -8.68 10.43
C TYR A 104 2.85 -9.48 10.52
N HIS A 105 2.00 -9.35 9.51
CA HIS A 105 0.72 -10.03 9.44
C HIS A 105 0.56 -10.77 8.10
N LEU A 106 0.32 -12.08 8.17
CA LEU A 106 -0.03 -12.87 6.99
C LEU A 106 -1.53 -12.71 6.73
N CYS A 107 -1.89 -12.08 5.61
CA CYS A 107 -3.27 -11.87 5.22
C CYS A 107 -3.92 -13.17 4.75
N ASP A 108 -5.21 -13.34 5.05
CA ASP A 108 -6.05 -14.38 4.48
C ASP A 108 -6.80 -13.94 3.20
N GLY A 109 -6.68 -12.66 2.83
CA GLY A 109 -7.35 -12.06 1.68
C GLY A 109 -8.72 -11.46 1.98
N HIS A 110 -9.19 -11.48 3.23
CA HIS A 110 -10.55 -11.04 3.59
C HIS A 110 -10.63 -10.19 4.85
N HIS A 111 -9.89 -10.55 5.89
CA HIS A 111 -10.01 -9.97 7.22
C HIS A 111 -8.64 -9.58 7.81
N PHE A 112 -8.66 -8.50 8.58
CA PHE A 112 -7.51 -8.03 9.34
C PHE A 112 -7.85 -8.08 10.84
N PRO A 113 -7.18 -8.93 11.66
CA PRO A 113 -7.50 -9.16 13.06
C PRO A 113 -6.99 -8.03 13.97
N PHE A 114 -7.30 -6.81 13.60
CA PHE A 114 -6.98 -5.61 14.38
C PHE A 114 -8.26 -4.94 14.88
N ALA A 115 -8.14 -4.19 15.97
CA ALA A 115 -9.26 -3.44 16.53
C ALA A 115 -9.75 -2.35 15.60
N ASP A 116 -11.01 -1.96 15.72
CA ASP A 116 -11.57 -0.81 15.04
C ASP A 116 -10.79 0.47 15.40
N SER A 117 -10.71 1.39 14.45
CA SER A 117 -10.06 2.70 14.64
C SER A 117 -8.64 2.57 15.23
N SER A 118 -7.84 1.63 14.73
CA SER A 118 -6.51 1.32 15.26
C SER A 118 -5.36 1.71 14.35
N PHE A 119 -5.63 2.29 13.18
CA PHE A 119 -4.59 2.77 12.26
C PHE A 119 -4.82 4.21 11.82
N ASP A 120 -3.78 5.02 11.90
CA ASP A 120 -3.79 6.39 11.40
C ASP A 120 -3.57 6.46 9.89
N ARG A 121 -2.84 5.47 9.36
CA ARG A 121 -2.53 5.38 7.92
C ARG A 121 -2.63 3.94 7.45
N ILE A 122 -3.34 3.75 6.35
CA ILE A 122 -3.31 2.49 5.58
C ILE A 122 -2.76 2.82 4.21
N VAL A 123 -1.75 2.07 3.74
CA VAL A 123 -1.07 2.35 2.48
C VAL A 123 -1.00 1.11 1.59
N LEU A 124 -1.36 1.31 0.33
CA LEU A 124 -1.25 0.31 -0.75
C LEU A 124 -0.46 0.95 -1.91
N VAL A 125 0.50 0.21 -2.45
CA VAL A 125 1.24 0.64 -3.64
C VAL A 125 1.19 -0.47 -4.69
N THR A 126 0.40 -0.26 -5.77
CA THR A 126 0.17 -1.25 -6.84
C THR A 126 -0.36 -2.58 -6.30
N VAL A 127 -1.40 -2.55 -5.49
CA VAL A 127 -1.97 -3.73 -4.81
C VAL A 127 -3.47 -3.86 -5.01
N LEU A 128 -4.22 -2.75 -4.96
CA LEU A 128 -5.69 -2.82 -4.94
C LEU A 128 -6.25 -3.45 -6.24
N GLY A 129 -5.56 -3.29 -7.34
CA GLY A 129 -5.92 -3.92 -8.62
C GLY A 129 -5.88 -5.44 -8.58
N GLU A 130 -4.94 -6.03 -7.84
CA GLU A 130 -4.77 -7.48 -7.69
C GLU A 130 -5.77 -8.10 -6.69
N VAL A 131 -6.43 -7.29 -5.85
CA VAL A 131 -7.37 -7.78 -4.83
C VAL A 131 -8.66 -8.29 -5.48
N ARG A 132 -9.02 -9.55 -5.21
CA ARG A 132 -10.23 -10.19 -5.75
C ARG A 132 -11.50 -9.63 -5.14
N ASP A 133 -11.57 -9.56 -3.81
CA ASP A 133 -12.71 -8.95 -3.09
C ASP A 133 -12.31 -7.56 -2.55
N ARG A 134 -12.29 -6.58 -3.45
CA ARG A 134 -11.99 -5.18 -3.11
C ARG A 134 -12.99 -4.62 -2.09
N SER A 135 -14.25 -5.06 -2.18
CA SER A 135 -15.30 -4.60 -1.26
C SER A 135 -15.06 -5.05 0.17
N ALA A 136 -14.60 -6.30 0.39
CA ALA A 136 -14.23 -6.77 1.72
C ALA A 136 -13.05 -5.95 2.28
N TYR A 137 -12.00 -5.74 1.48
CA TYR A 137 -10.84 -4.93 1.89
C TYR A 137 -11.24 -3.50 2.24
N LEU A 138 -12.06 -2.84 1.43
CA LEU A 138 -12.46 -1.46 1.67
C LEU A 138 -13.34 -1.31 2.92
N ARG A 139 -14.23 -2.29 3.21
CA ARG A 139 -14.98 -2.31 4.49
C ARG A 139 -14.04 -2.46 5.69
N GLU A 140 -13.05 -3.35 5.60
CA GLU A 140 -12.05 -3.52 6.65
C GLU A 140 -11.22 -2.24 6.83
N PHE A 141 -10.76 -1.61 5.76
CA PHE A 141 -10.01 -0.35 5.87
C PHE A 141 -10.84 0.77 6.50
N ALA A 142 -12.13 0.87 6.17
CA ALA A 142 -13.01 1.84 6.80
C ALA A 142 -13.21 1.57 8.30
N ARG A 143 -13.26 0.29 8.70
CA ARG A 143 -13.33 -0.12 10.11
C ARG A 143 -12.03 0.17 10.87
N LEU A 144 -10.89 -0.10 10.25
CA LEU A 144 -9.58 -0.01 10.86
C LEU A 144 -9.06 1.41 11.03
N LEU A 145 -9.46 2.34 10.14
CA LEU A 145 -8.98 3.72 10.20
C LEU A 145 -9.55 4.48 11.40
N THR A 146 -8.68 5.22 12.06
CA THR A 146 -9.08 6.25 13.03
C THR A 146 -9.96 7.32 12.35
N PRO A 147 -10.73 8.14 13.09
CA PRO A 147 -11.56 9.20 12.50
C PRO A 147 -10.78 10.17 11.59
N ASP A 148 -9.52 10.48 11.95
CA ASP A 148 -8.61 11.34 11.19
C ASP A 148 -7.64 10.53 10.30
N GLY A 149 -7.89 9.24 10.17
CA GLY A 149 -7.04 8.31 9.43
C GLY A 149 -7.16 8.49 7.92
N LEU A 150 -6.09 8.15 7.20
CA LEU A 150 -6.04 8.22 5.74
C LEU A 150 -5.72 6.85 5.12
N LEU A 151 -6.50 6.49 4.11
CA LEU A 151 -6.21 5.43 3.16
C LEU A 151 -5.45 6.01 1.97
N SER A 152 -4.20 5.61 1.77
CA SER A 152 -3.33 6.08 0.69
C SER A 152 -3.15 4.99 -0.35
N ILE A 153 -3.60 5.24 -1.58
CA ILE A 153 -3.47 4.29 -2.68
C ILE A 153 -2.61 4.92 -3.76
N SER A 154 -1.53 4.22 -4.12
CA SER A 154 -0.62 4.61 -5.18
C SER A 154 -0.65 3.60 -6.31
N GLU A 155 -0.73 4.10 -7.54
CA GLU A 155 -0.70 3.31 -8.76
C GLU A 155 0.43 3.79 -9.67
N ALA A 156 1.05 2.87 -10.39
CA ALA A 156 2.20 3.16 -11.22
C ALA A 156 2.06 2.59 -12.64
N ALA A 157 2.65 3.28 -13.60
CA ALA A 157 2.72 2.82 -14.98
C ALA A 157 3.50 1.50 -15.08
N GLY A 158 2.96 0.56 -15.86
CA GLY A 158 3.55 -0.76 -16.07
C GLY A 158 2.98 -1.85 -15.16
N ASP A 159 2.12 -1.50 -14.22
CA ASP A 159 1.30 -2.45 -13.49
C ASP A 159 0.13 -2.90 -14.39
N PRO A 160 -0.02 -4.21 -14.68
CA PRO A 160 -1.10 -4.72 -15.51
C PRO A 160 -2.48 -4.59 -14.87
N ASP A 161 -2.54 -4.54 -13.54
CA ASP A 161 -3.77 -4.43 -12.76
C ASP A 161 -4.06 -3.01 -12.28
N LYS A 162 -3.28 -2.03 -12.79
CA LYS A 162 -3.45 -0.62 -12.45
C LYS A 162 -4.87 -0.13 -12.64
N LEU A 163 -5.46 0.45 -11.60
CA LEU A 163 -6.72 1.17 -11.68
C LEU A 163 -6.51 2.58 -12.25
N GLU A 164 -7.41 3.04 -13.12
CA GLU A 164 -7.39 4.43 -13.54
C GLU A 164 -7.96 5.35 -12.44
N GLN A 165 -7.50 6.60 -12.38
CA GLN A 165 -7.86 7.53 -11.29
C GLN A 165 -9.36 7.68 -11.07
N GLY A 166 -10.13 7.81 -12.18
CA GLY A 166 -11.59 7.95 -12.11
C GLY A 166 -12.25 6.68 -11.58
N GLU A 167 -11.78 5.51 -12.01
CA GLU A 167 -12.25 4.21 -11.54
C GLU A 167 -11.97 4.03 -10.03
N LEU A 168 -10.75 4.35 -9.61
CA LEU A 168 -10.37 4.29 -8.20
C LEU A 168 -11.26 5.21 -7.34
N ILE A 169 -11.42 6.47 -7.74
CA ILE A 169 -12.27 7.42 -7.00
C ILE A 169 -13.72 6.93 -6.92
N ALA A 170 -14.29 6.47 -8.02
CA ALA A 170 -15.65 5.93 -8.04
C ALA A 170 -15.80 4.72 -7.11
N LEU A 171 -14.87 3.77 -7.19
CA LEU A 171 -14.83 2.59 -6.32
C LEU A 171 -14.79 2.97 -4.84
N LEU A 172 -13.87 3.86 -4.46
CA LEU A 172 -13.72 4.27 -3.06
C LEU A 172 -14.94 5.04 -2.55
N THR A 173 -15.51 5.91 -3.39
CA THR A 173 -16.69 6.70 -3.03
C THR A 173 -17.91 5.81 -2.75
N THR A 174 -18.12 4.75 -3.53
CA THR A 174 -19.21 3.79 -3.28
C THR A 174 -19.03 2.97 -2.00
N HIS A 175 -17.80 2.97 -1.43
CA HIS A 175 -17.49 2.30 -0.17
C HIS A 175 -17.30 3.26 1.01
N GLY A 176 -17.83 4.49 0.89
CA GLY A 176 -17.84 5.45 2.00
C GLY A 176 -16.53 6.19 2.22
N PHE A 177 -15.68 6.31 1.19
CA PHE A 177 -14.48 7.13 1.24
C PHE A 177 -14.63 8.41 0.40
N LYS A 178 -13.98 9.48 0.83
CA LYS A 178 -13.89 10.74 0.09
C LYS A 178 -12.41 11.04 -0.24
N PRO A 179 -12.07 11.45 -1.48
CA PRO A 179 -10.70 11.84 -1.80
C PRO A 179 -10.35 13.15 -1.06
N VAL A 180 -9.12 13.21 -0.50
CA VAL A 180 -8.62 14.36 0.26
C VAL A 180 -7.46 15.02 -0.48
N ASN A 181 -6.49 14.23 -0.91
CA ASN A 181 -5.31 14.72 -1.63
C ASN A 181 -5.03 13.84 -2.85
N GLN A 182 -4.55 14.46 -3.91
CA GLN A 182 -4.11 13.77 -5.11
C GLN A 182 -2.73 14.28 -5.53
N TYR A 183 -1.83 13.35 -5.84
CA TYR A 183 -0.45 13.61 -6.23
C TYR A 183 -0.09 12.86 -7.51
N GLY A 184 0.85 13.44 -8.27
CA GLY A 184 1.38 12.80 -9.47
C GLY A 184 0.58 13.13 -10.72
N ASN A 185 0.53 12.19 -11.67
CA ASN A 185 -0.12 12.35 -12.96
C ASN A 185 -0.92 11.08 -13.33
N ARG A 186 -1.56 11.04 -14.50
CA ARG A 186 -2.36 9.88 -14.93
C ARG A 186 -1.60 8.55 -14.95
N ARG A 187 -0.27 8.57 -15.14
CA ARG A 187 0.54 7.34 -15.21
C ARG A 187 0.98 6.84 -13.85
N ASN A 188 1.39 7.78 -12.98
CA ASN A 188 1.91 7.49 -11.66
C ASN A 188 1.24 8.44 -10.68
N TYR A 189 0.40 7.94 -9.80
CA TYR A 189 -0.35 8.78 -8.90
C TYR A 189 -0.48 8.17 -7.50
N THR A 190 -0.78 9.03 -6.54
CA THR A 190 -1.25 8.67 -5.20
C THR A 190 -2.51 9.46 -4.92
N ILE A 191 -3.54 8.80 -4.42
CA ILE A 191 -4.73 9.48 -3.89
C ILE A 191 -4.90 9.05 -2.44
N ASN A 192 -5.02 10.05 -1.56
CA ASN A 192 -5.37 9.84 -0.16
C ASN A 192 -6.87 10.03 0.01
N PHE A 193 -7.48 9.11 0.76
CA PHE A 193 -8.88 9.11 1.06
C PHE A 193 -9.09 9.15 2.58
N ALA A 194 -10.12 9.87 3.03
CA ALA A 194 -10.66 9.76 4.39
C ALA A 194 -11.98 9.00 4.34
N VAL A 195 -12.38 8.39 5.45
CA VAL A 195 -13.73 7.87 5.61
C VAL A 195 -14.71 9.06 5.53
N ALA A 196 -15.73 8.95 4.69
CA ALA A 196 -16.75 9.98 4.61
C ALA A 196 -17.55 10.00 5.91
N ASP A 197 -17.83 11.19 6.43
CA ASP A 197 -18.74 11.35 7.56
C ASP A 197 -20.13 10.87 7.13
N THR A 198 -20.42 9.59 7.34
CA THR A 198 -21.80 9.13 7.40
C THR A 198 -22.31 9.71 8.72
N GLY A 199 -23.02 10.84 8.67
CA GLY A 199 -23.51 11.52 9.87
C GLY A 199 -23.98 10.49 10.89
N ARG A 200 -23.21 10.30 11.96
CA ARG A 200 -23.72 9.64 13.16
C ARG A 200 -24.82 10.54 13.69
N GLN A 201 -26.04 10.30 13.22
CA GLN A 201 -27.21 10.82 13.90
C GLN A 201 -27.17 10.18 15.31
N GLN A 202 -26.95 11.06 16.27
CA GLN A 202 -27.09 10.78 17.70
C GLN A 202 -28.51 10.33 18.03
#